data_ab797a355a3ca8effa4f3ce12df8319a
#
_entry.id   ab797a355a3ca8effa4f3ce12df8319a
#
_cell.length_a   1.000
_cell.length_b   1.000
_cell.length_c   1.000
_cell.angle_alpha   90.00
_cell.angle_beta   90.00
_cell.angle_gamma   90.00
#
_symmetry.space_group_name_H-M   'P 1'
#
loop_
_entity.id
_entity.type
_entity.pdbx_description
1 polymer ?
#
loop_
_entity_poly.entity_id
_entity_poly.type
_entity_poly.pdbx_seq_one_letter_code
_entity_poly.pdbx_strand_id
1 'polypeptide(L)' 'GLGSDVYIFVSDVHALYEEFVARGVQVVEGPIKRIYNCTEITVKDCNGFQLVFGE' A
#
# COMPACT_ATOMS: atom_id res chain seq x y z
N GLY A 1 0.13 -8.47 10.60
CA GLY A 1 -0.09 -9.37 11.50
C GLY A 1 -0.09 -10.72 10.95
N LEU A 2 0.14 -11.57 11.74
CA LEU A 2 0.22 -13.00 11.64
C LEU A 2 -0.43 -13.55 10.38
N GLY A 3 0.19 -13.31 9.23
CA GLY A 3 -0.29 -13.87 7.99
C GLY A 3 -1.52 -13.23 7.43
N SER A 4 -1.95 -12.12 8.00
CA SER A 4 -3.12 -11.45 7.48
C SER A 4 -2.78 -10.41 6.43
N ASP A 5 -1.51 -10.20 6.17
CA ASP A 5 -1.10 -9.20 5.19
C ASP A 5 -1.29 -9.74 3.78
N VAL A 6 -1.75 -8.86 2.91
CA VAL A 6 -2.00 -9.20 1.51
C VAL A 6 -1.12 -8.31 0.65
N TYR A 7 -0.48 -8.91 -0.35
CA TYR A 7 0.35 -8.17 -1.29
C TYR A 7 -0.34 -8.14 -2.65
N ILE A 8 -0.55 -6.95 -3.18
CA ILE A 8 -1.29 -6.77 -4.42
C ILE A 8 -0.41 -6.02 -5.42
N PHE A 9 -0.21 -6.58 -6.60
CA PHE A 9 0.54 -5.91 -7.66
C PHE A 9 -0.38 -4.95 -8.41
N VAL A 10 0.12 -3.74 -8.65
CA VAL A 10 -0.60 -2.73 -9.40
C VAL A 10 0.36 -2.10 -10.41
N SER A 11 -0.19 -1.41 -11.40
CA SER A 11 0.63 -0.82 -12.45
C SER A 11 1.20 0.55 -12.08
N ASP A 12 0.57 1.26 -11.15
CA ASP A 12 1.00 2.62 -10.80
C ASP A 12 0.67 2.88 -9.33
N VAL A 13 1.66 2.67 -8.48
CA VAL A 13 1.50 2.85 -7.04
C VAL A 13 1.26 4.32 -6.69
N HIS A 14 1.90 5.25 -7.39
CA HIS A 14 1.73 6.66 -7.08
C HIS A 14 0.31 7.14 -7.35
N ALA A 15 -0.28 6.70 -8.45
CA ALA A 15 -1.66 7.05 -8.75
C ALA A 15 -2.60 6.45 -7.72
N LEU A 16 -2.34 5.21 -7.31
CA LEU A 16 -3.14 4.55 -6.29
C LEU A 16 -3.02 5.28 -4.95
N TYR A 17 -1.82 5.71 -4.60
CA TYR A 17 -1.59 6.46 -3.38
C TYR A 17 -2.43 7.74 -3.36
N GLU A 18 -2.43 8.47 -4.47
CA GLU A 18 -3.21 9.70 -4.55
C GLU A 18 -4.70 9.43 -4.38
N GLU A 19 -5.18 8.34 -4.96
CA GLU A 19 -6.57 7.97 -4.79
C GLU A 19 -6.88 7.62 -3.34
N PHE A 20 -6.00 6.87 -2.69
CA PHE A 20 -6.19 6.53 -1.28
C PHE A 20 -6.25 7.77 -0.40
N VAL A 21 -5.35 8.72 -0.63
CA VAL A 21 -5.36 9.96 0.16
C VAL A 21 -6.65 10.72 -0.06
N ALA A 22 -7.12 10.78 -1.30
CA ALA A 22 -8.36 11.49 -1.62
C ALA A 22 -9.56 10.84 -0.97
N ARG A 23 -9.52 9.53 -0.75
CA ARG A 23 -10.62 8.80 -0.14
C ARG A 23 -10.51 8.69 1.38
N GLY A 24 -9.46 9.23 1.96
CA GLY A 24 -9.27 9.19 3.40
C GLY A 24 -8.79 7.84 3.92
N VAL A 25 -8.19 7.02 3.07
CA VAL A 25 -7.63 5.73 3.50
C VAL A 25 -6.40 5.99 4.36
N GLN A 26 -6.25 5.22 5.43
CA GLN A 26 -5.10 5.34 6.31
C GLN A 26 -3.88 4.69 5.65
N VAL A 27 -2.94 5.52 5.21
CA VAL A 27 -1.69 5.04 4.64
C VAL A 27 -0.68 4.93 5.78
N VAL A 28 -0.18 3.71 5.99
CA VAL A 28 0.76 3.44 7.07
C VAL A 28 2.17 3.80 6.63
N GLU A 29 2.50 3.47 5.38
CA GLU A 29 3.86 3.65 4.89
C GLU A 29 3.83 3.84 3.38
N GLY A 30 4.73 4.69 2.90
CA GLY A 30 4.98 4.82 1.47
C GLY A 30 4.37 6.04 0.83
N PRO A 31 4.56 6.20 -0.48
CA PRO A 31 5.26 5.27 -1.38
C PRO A 31 6.76 5.19 -1.06
N ILE A 32 7.27 3.98 -0.97
CA ILE A 32 8.67 3.73 -0.66
C ILE A 32 9.28 2.85 -1.74
N LYS A 33 10.41 3.29 -2.27
CA LYS A 33 11.12 2.49 -3.25
C LYS A 33 12.01 1.50 -2.51
N ARG A 34 11.77 0.22 -2.76
CA ARG A 34 12.57 -0.84 -2.15
C ARG A 34 13.82 -1.11 -2.97
N ILE A 35 14.72 -1.93 -2.41
CA ILE A 35 16.02 -2.19 -3.03
C ILE A 35 15.92 -2.90 -4.37
N TYR A 36 14.79 -3.52 -4.67
CA TYR A 36 14.59 -4.23 -5.94
C TYR A 36 13.88 -3.34 -6.98
N ASN A 37 13.97 -2.05 -6.84
CA ASN A 37 13.26 -1.13 -7.74
C ASN A 37 11.74 -1.25 -7.68
N CYS A 38 11.23 -1.81 -6.62
CA CYS A 38 9.80 -1.90 -6.41
C CYS A 38 9.33 -0.73 -5.57
N THR A 39 8.27 -0.07 -5.98
CA THR A 39 7.66 0.98 -5.17
C THR A 39 6.44 0.39 -4.49
N GLU A 40 6.34 0.60 -3.18
CA GLU A 40 5.30 -0.02 -2.38
C GLU A 40 4.61 1.00 -1.49
N ILE A 41 3.31 0.77 -1.26
CA ILE A 41 2.59 1.48 -0.21
C ILE A 41 1.89 0.46 0.67
N THR A 42 1.78 0.79 1.94
CA THR A 42 1.09 -0.06 2.91
C THR A 42 -0.07 0.74 3.50
N VAL A 43 -1.26 0.17 3.44
CA VAL A 43 -2.44 0.79 4.03
C VAL A 43 -3.04 -0.15 5.04
N LYS A 44 -3.87 0.41 5.92
CA LYS A 44 -4.54 -0.37 6.96
C LYS A 44 -6.04 -0.22 6.77
N ASP A 45 -6.74 -1.35 6.74
CA ASP A 45 -8.19 -1.28 6.61
C ASP A 45 -8.85 -1.07 7.98
N CYS A 46 -10.17 -0.95 7.96
CA CYS A 46 -10.91 -0.65 9.18
C CYS A 46 -10.88 -1.79 10.19
N ASN A 47 -10.50 -2.98 9.77
CA ASN A 47 -10.40 -4.13 10.65
C ASN A 47 -8.98 -4.36 11.16
N GLY A 48 -8.06 -3.50 10.79
CA GLY A 48 -6.68 -3.61 11.24
C GLY A 48 -5.79 -4.47 10.35
N PHE A 49 -6.30 -5.00 9.25
CA PHE A 49 -5.47 -5.72 8.30
C PHE A 49 -4.61 -4.76 7.50
N GLN A 50 -3.41 -5.18 7.20
CA GLN A 50 -2.54 -4.38 6.37
C GLN A 50 -2.53 -4.91 4.95
N LEU A 51 -2.62 -3.99 4.00
CA LEU A 51 -2.58 -4.31 2.58
C LEU A 51 -1.38 -3.60 1.98
N VAL A 52 -0.56 -4.36 1.26
CA VAL A 52 0.62 -3.81 0.60
C VAL A 52 0.39 -3.82 -0.90
N PHE A 53 0.58 -2.67 -1.53
CA PHE A 53 0.44 -2.52 -2.96
C PHE A 53 1.81 -2.20 -3.55
N GLY A 54 2.21 -2.96 -4.56
CA GLY A 54 3.51 -2.79 -5.18
C GLY A 54 3.45 -2.80 -6.70
N GLU A 55 4.43 -2.17 -7.33
CA GLU A 55 4.56 -2.21 -8.79
C GLU A 55 5.91 -2.78 -9.22
#